data_857e988b645ac39ea3022d91b6e34415
#
_entry.id   857e988b645ac39ea3022d91b6e34415
#
_cell.length_a   1.000
_cell.length_b   1.000
_cell.length_c   1.000
_cell.angle_alpha   90.00
_cell.angle_beta   90.00
_cell.angle_gamma   90.00
#
_symmetry.space_group_name_H-M   'P 1'
#
loop_
_entity.id
_entity.type
_entity.pdbx_description
1 polymer ?
#
loop_
_entity_poly.entity_id
_entity_poly.type
_entity_poly.pdbx_seq_one_letter_code
_entity_poly.pdbx_strand_id
1 'polypeptide(L)'
;MEDTEMRRRIDTAFEFLERVAERPDRFPDEAVLFLMDPGEVASAVTRERLRLLRELEAKDYPSLTALARALGRDVSRVRKDLLALERLGLVGFSRSGNRLRARLTATGIYIPLFAPRRPRRARRVAAP
;
A
#
# COMPACT_ATOMS: atom_id res chain seq x y z
N MET A 1 -9.25 -9.65 -19.79
CA MET A 1 -9.21 -9.69 -18.35
C MET A 1 -8.14 -8.80 -17.78
N GLU A 2 -6.91 -9.02 -18.15
CA GLU A 2 -5.80 -8.16 -17.71
C GLU A 2 -5.95 -6.74 -18.22
N ASP A 3 -6.48 -6.57 -19.40
CA ASP A 3 -6.69 -5.23 -19.95
C ASP A 3 -7.67 -4.43 -19.11
N THR A 4 -8.72 -5.06 -18.64
CA THR A 4 -9.70 -4.40 -17.81
C THR A 4 -9.10 -4.01 -16.47
N GLU A 5 -8.29 -4.88 -15.91
CA GLU A 5 -7.64 -4.58 -14.65
C GLU A 5 -6.61 -3.47 -14.79
N MET A 6 -5.82 -3.52 -15.86
CA MET A 6 -4.83 -2.48 -16.11
C MET A 6 -5.50 -1.14 -16.31
N ARG A 7 -6.59 -1.11 -17.07
CA ARG A 7 -7.34 0.13 -17.29
C ARG A 7 -7.89 0.68 -15.99
N ARG A 8 -8.38 -0.20 -15.14
CA ARG A 8 -8.91 0.20 -13.85
C ARG A 8 -7.82 0.82 -12.99
N ARG A 9 -6.64 0.23 -12.99
CA ARG A 9 -5.51 0.78 -12.24
C ARG A 9 -5.09 2.14 -12.76
N ILE A 10 -5.07 2.30 -14.06
CA ILE A 10 -4.73 3.58 -14.67
C ILE A 10 -5.76 4.63 -14.29
N ASP A 11 -7.05 4.30 -14.39
CA ASP A 11 -8.11 5.23 -14.03
C ASP A 11 -8.02 5.63 -12.57
N THR A 12 -7.72 4.69 -11.69
CA THR A 12 -7.56 4.98 -10.28
C THR A 12 -6.39 5.90 -10.02
N ALA A 13 -5.29 5.67 -10.72
CA ALA A 13 -4.12 6.52 -10.57
C ALA A 13 -4.41 7.95 -11.02
N PHE A 14 -5.10 8.12 -12.14
CA PHE A 14 -5.48 9.44 -12.61
C PHE A 14 -6.43 10.13 -11.65
N GLU A 15 -7.39 9.39 -11.11
CA GLU A 15 -8.30 9.96 -10.14
C GLU A 15 -7.56 10.46 -8.90
N PHE A 16 -6.61 9.68 -8.43
CA PHE A 16 -5.80 10.09 -7.29
C PHE A 16 -5.01 11.36 -7.61
N LEU A 17 -4.38 11.41 -8.78
CA LEU A 17 -3.60 12.57 -9.16
C LEU A 17 -4.46 13.82 -9.25
N GLU A 18 -5.69 13.68 -9.73
CA GLU A 18 -6.60 14.80 -9.78
C GLU A 18 -6.92 15.33 -8.38
N ARG A 19 -7.11 14.43 -7.43
CA ARG A 19 -7.39 14.81 -6.06
C ARG A 19 -6.20 15.48 -5.41
N VAL A 20 -5.01 14.98 -5.68
CA VAL A 20 -3.79 15.61 -5.17
C VAL A 20 -3.64 17.00 -5.73
N ALA A 21 -3.92 17.18 -7.01
CA ALA A 21 -3.80 18.49 -7.65
C ALA A 21 -4.78 19.48 -7.06
N GLU A 22 -5.98 19.02 -6.70
CA GLU A 22 -6.99 19.89 -6.10
C GLU A 22 -6.66 20.29 -4.67
N ARG A 23 -6.19 19.35 -3.89
CA ARG A 23 -5.93 19.55 -2.47
C ARG A 23 -4.60 18.93 -2.06
N PRO A 24 -3.48 19.48 -2.53
CA PRO A 24 -2.18 18.87 -2.23
C PRO A 24 -1.84 18.84 -0.74
N ASP A 25 -2.43 19.72 0.03
CA ASP A 25 -2.20 19.78 1.47
C ASP A 25 -2.75 18.56 2.21
N ARG A 26 -3.65 17.82 1.59
CA ARG A 26 -4.27 16.65 2.22
C ARG A 26 -3.53 15.36 1.96
N PHE A 27 -2.51 15.39 1.12
CA PHE A 27 -1.80 14.18 0.73
C PHE A 27 -0.33 14.30 1.11
N PRO A 28 0.25 13.23 1.62
CA PRO A 28 1.67 13.27 1.98
C PRO A 28 2.54 13.26 0.73
N ASP A 29 3.75 13.76 0.88
CA ASP A 29 4.74 13.73 -0.20
C ASP A 29 5.39 12.38 -0.35
N GLU A 30 4.96 11.40 0.42
CA GLU A 30 5.56 10.09 0.45
C GLU A 30 4.83 9.11 -0.44
N ALA A 31 5.39 7.93 -0.59
CA ALA A 31 4.83 6.93 -1.48
C ALA A 31 3.45 6.47 -1.04
N VAL A 32 2.54 6.37 -1.99
CA VAL A 32 1.19 5.90 -1.78
C VAL A 32 0.93 4.74 -2.72
N LEU A 33 0.31 3.69 -2.20
CA LEU A 33 -0.01 2.53 -3.00
C LEU A 33 -1.45 2.60 -3.49
N PHE A 34 -1.65 2.26 -4.76
CA PHE A 34 -2.98 2.18 -5.36
C PHE A 34 -3.42 0.74 -5.40
N LEU A 35 -4.58 0.46 -4.80
CA LEU A 35 -5.18 -0.86 -4.83
C LEU A 35 -6.52 -0.77 -5.52
N MET A 36 -6.80 -1.76 -6.35
CA MET A 36 -7.96 -1.70 -7.22
C MET A 36 -9.21 -2.30 -6.62
N ASP A 37 -9.04 -3.25 -5.73
CA ASP A 37 -10.16 -3.99 -5.16
C ASP A 37 -10.17 -3.86 -3.65
N PRO A 38 -11.17 -3.17 -3.08
CA PRO A 38 -11.26 -3.05 -1.62
C PRO A 38 -11.31 -4.40 -0.90
N GLY A 39 -11.91 -5.42 -1.53
CA GLY A 39 -11.95 -6.75 -0.95
C GLY A 39 -10.57 -7.37 -0.86
N GLU A 40 -9.73 -7.13 -1.85
CA GLU A 40 -8.34 -7.58 -1.83
C GLU A 40 -7.59 -6.94 -0.68
N VAL A 41 -7.78 -5.63 -0.49
CA VAL A 41 -7.15 -4.93 0.62
C VAL A 41 -7.62 -5.51 1.95
N ALA A 42 -8.91 -5.72 2.09
CA ALA A 42 -9.48 -6.23 3.33
C ALA A 42 -8.92 -7.60 3.67
N SER A 43 -8.67 -8.44 2.67
CA SER A 43 -8.13 -9.77 2.93
C SER A 43 -6.62 -9.76 3.10
N ALA A 44 -5.92 -8.81 2.50
CA ALA A 44 -4.46 -8.76 2.54
C ALA A 44 -3.93 -7.99 3.75
N VAL A 45 -4.61 -6.91 4.15
CA VAL A 45 -4.16 -6.08 5.27
C VAL A 45 -4.96 -6.47 6.50
N THR A 46 -4.52 -7.51 7.17
CA THR A 46 -5.14 -7.99 8.39
C THR A 46 -4.67 -7.17 9.58
N ARG A 47 -5.30 -7.38 10.71
CA ARG A 47 -4.88 -6.70 11.96
C ARG A 47 -3.43 -7.01 12.29
N GLU A 48 -3.02 -8.26 12.12
CA GLU A 48 -1.64 -8.65 12.41
C GLU A 48 -0.65 -8.01 11.45
N ARG A 49 -1.02 -7.91 10.17
CA ARG A 49 -0.16 -7.28 9.19
C ARG A 49 -0.10 -5.77 9.39
N LEU A 50 -1.20 -5.16 9.81
CA LEU A 50 -1.19 -3.75 10.13
C LEU A 50 -0.28 -3.47 11.33
N ARG A 51 -0.30 -4.36 12.32
CA ARG A 51 0.59 -4.25 13.46
C ARG A 51 2.05 -4.34 13.03
N LEU A 52 2.36 -5.22 12.09
CA LEU A 52 3.69 -5.31 11.49
C LEU A 52 4.11 -3.98 10.85
N LEU A 53 3.22 -3.41 10.07
CA LEU A 53 3.50 -2.15 9.40
C LEU A 53 3.75 -1.03 10.40
N ARG A 54 2.97 -0.99 11.46
CA ARG A 54 3.15 0.02 12.51
C ARG A 54 4.47 -0.15 13.22
N GLU A 55 4.88 -1.39 13.45
CA GLU A 55 6.14 -1.66 14.11
C GLU A 55 7.31 -1.22 13.23
N LEU A 56 7.23 -1.47 11.93
CA LEU A 56 8.27 -1.04 11.00
C LEU A 56 8.33 0.47 10.86
N GLU A 57 7.21 1.14 11.01
CA GLU A 57 7.18 2.60 10.96
C GLU A 57 7.83 3.18 12.22
N ALA A 58 7.60 2.55 13.35
CA ALA A 58 8.08 3.07 14.64
C ALA A 58 9.57 2.83 14.85
N LYS A 59 10.13 1.77 14.27
CA LYS A 59 11.47 1.32 14.63
C LYS A 59 12.13 0.54 13.51
N ASP A 60 13.44 0.67 13.38
CA ASP A 60 14.21 -0.16 12.47
C ASP A 60 14.64 -1.43 13.18
N TYR A 61 14.56 -2.54 12.48
CA TYR A 61 14.98 -3.83 13.02
C TYR A 61 16.10 -4.41 12.18
N PRO A 62 17.15 -4.94 12.82
CA PRO A 62 18.31 -5.45 12.08
C PRO A 62 18.05 -6.74 11.33
N SER A 63 16.98 -7.46 11.66
CA SER A 63 16.66 -8.73 11.03
C SER A 63 15.21 -9.09 11.23
N LEU A 64 14.71 -10.05 10.46
CA LEU A 64 13.35 -10.56 10.66
C LEU A 64 13.21 -11.25 12.00
N THR A 65 14.27 -11.90 12.47
CA THR A 65 14.26 -12.56 13.78
C THR A 65 14.04 -11.53 14.88
N ALA A 66 14.74 -10.39 14.81
CA ALA A 66 14.58 -9.34 15.80
C ALA A 66 13.15 -8.77 15.78
N LEU A 67 12.61 -8.57 14.59
CA LEU A 67 11.25 -8.08 14.43
C LEU A 67 10.24 -9.07 15.02
N ALA A 68 10.39 -10.34 14.68
CA ALA A 68 9.49 -11.38 15.18
C ALA A 68 9.53 -11.45 16.70
N ARG A 69 10.72 -11.33 17.27
CA ARG A 69 10.89 -11.36 18.73
C ARG A 69 10.17 -10.18 19.38
N ALA A 70 10.30 -9.00 18.78
CA ALA A 70 9.63 -7.81 19.29
C ALA A 70 8.10 -7.95 19.25
N LEU A 71 7.59 -8.64 18.25
CA LEU A 71 6.16 -8.86 18.11
C LEU A 71 5.66 -10.07 18.89
N GLY A 72 6.57 -10.87 19.46
CA GLY A 72 6.18 -12.11 20.15
C GLY A 72 5.58 -13.13 19.21
N ARG A 73 6.06 -13.18 17.97
CA ARG A 73 5.54 -14.07 16.93
C ARG A 73 6.64 -14.94 16.34
N ASP A 74 6.21 -16.03 15.76
CA ASP A 74 7.11 -16.93 15.07
C ASP A 74 7.66 -16.25 13.80
N VAL A 75 8.98 -16.40 13.58
CA VAL A 75 9.63 -15.70 12.48
C VAL A 75 9.12 -16.16 11.11
N SER A 76 8.75 -17.43 10.97
CA SER A 76 8.24 -17.91 9.69
C SER A 76 6.89 -17.28 9.35
N ARG A 77 6.06 -17.04 10.34
CA ARG A 77 4.77 -16.39 10.13
C ARG A 77 4.96 -14.91 9.81
N VAL A 78 5.88 -14.26 10.50
CA VAL A 78 6.21 -12.87 10.21
C VAL A 78 6.72 -12.74 8.79
N ARG A 79 7.60 -13.65 8.38
CA ARG A 79 8.12 -13.64 7.03
C ARG A 79 7.00 -13.82 5.99
N LYS A 80 6.07 -14.72 6.25
CA LYS A 80 4.95 -14.96 5.35
C LYS A 80 4.10 -13.71 5.20
N ASP A 81 3.80 -13.04 6.32
CA ASP A 81 3.04 -11.81 6.29
C ASP A 81 3.78 -10.71 5.53
N LEU A 82 5.10 -10.60 5.76
CA LEU A 82 5.89 -9.59 5.06
C LEU A 82 5.95 -9.85 3.57
N LEU A 83 6.01 -11.11 3.15
CA LEU A 83 5.98 -11.42 1.72
C LEU A 83 4.66 -11.01 1.10
N ALA A 84 3.55 -11.20 1.81
CA ALA A 84 2.26 -10.75 1.33
C ALA A 84 2.22 -9.22 1.20
N LEU A 85 2.78 -8.51 2.17
CA LEU A 85 2.85 -7.06 2.13
C LEU A 85 3.79 -6.56 1.05
N GLU A 86 4.86 -7.30 0.79
CA GLU A 86 5.77 -6.95 -0.30
C GLU A 86 5.09 -7.01 -1.65
N ARG A 87 4.25 -8.01 -1.85
CA ARG A 87 3.49 -8.12 -3.10
C ARG A 87 2.58 -6.94 -3.32
N LEU A 88 2.12 -6.33 -2.25
CA LEU A 88 1.29 -5.14 -2.33
C LEU A 88 2.12 -3.86 -2.48
N GLY A 89 3.45 -3.97 -2.34
CA GLY A 89 4.30 -2.80 -2.44
C GLY A 89 4.42 -2.00 -1.17
N LEU A 90 3.98 -2.55 -0.04
CA LEU A 90 4.00 -1.84 1.24
C LEU A 90 5.31 -2.00 1.99
N VAL A 91 6.02 -3.09 1.74
CA VAL A 91 7.32 -3.32 2.37
C VAL A 91 8.32 -3.77 1.31
N GLY A 92 9.58 -3.57 1.60
CA GLY A 92 10.67 -4.09 0.80
C GLY A 92 11.67 -4.78 1.70
N PHE A 93 12.48 -5.63 1.10
CA PHE A 93 13.52 -6.34 1.82
C PHE A 93 14.89 -5.86 1.39
N SER A 94 15.82 -5.87 2.32
CA SER A 94 17.22 -5.63 2.03
C SER A 94 18.04 -6.65 2.82
N ARG A 95 19.21 -6.95 2.29
CA ARG A 95 20.08 -7.93 2.92
C ARG A 95 21.35 -7.25 3.40
N SER A 96 21.74 -7.55 4.63
CA SER A 96 22.98 -7.06 5.22
C SER A 96 23.72 -8.27 5.76
N GLY A 97 24.72 -8.72 5.02
CA GLY A 97 25.38 -9.98 5.33
C GLY A 97 24.40 -11.14 5.20
N ASN A 98 24.22 -11.90 6.26
CA ASN A 98 23.28 -13.02 6.29
C ASN A 98 21.91 -12.61 6.81
N ARG A 99 21.74 -11.33 7.11
CA ARG A 99 20.49 -10.86 7.73
C ARG A 99 19.58 -10.22 6.72
N LEU A 100 18.33 -10.61 6.78
CA LEU A 100 17.28 -10.04 5.94
C LEU A 100 16.51 -9.03 6.78
N ARG A 101 16.38 -7.81 6.25
CA ARG A 101 15.67 -6.72 6.91
C ARG A 101 14.45 -6.35 6.09
N ALA A 102 13.41 -5.95 6.77
CA ALA A 102 12.21 -5.43 6.12
C ALA A 102 12.09 -3.95 6.45
N ARG A 103 11.57 -3.18 5.51
CA ARG A 103 11.32 -1.77 5.71
C ARG A 103 10.07 -1.36 4.97
N LEU A 104 9.46 -0.27 5.40
CA LEU A 104 8.31 0.28 4.70
C LEU A 104 8.74 0.91 3.39
N THR A 105 7.94 0.69 2.35
CA THR A 105 8.16 1.32 1.06
C THR A 105 7.02 2.24 0.68
N ALA A 106 5.97 2.29 1.49
CA ALA A 106 4.84 3.20 1.27
C ALA A 106 4.30 3.62 2.63
N THR A 107 3.76 4.81 2.70
CA THR A 107 3.21 5.34 3.94
C THR A 107 1.69 5.39 3.94
N GLY A 108 1.08 5.04 2.82
CA GLY A 108 -0.36 5.06 2.75
C GLY A 108 -0.89 4.21 1.63
N ILE A 109 -2.18 3.96 1.69
CA ILE A 109 -2.91 3.20 0.69
C ILE A 109 -4.11 4.04 0.26
N TYR A 110 -4.25 4.25 -1.05
CA TYR A 110 -5.44 4.88 -1.58
C TYR A 110 -6.39 3.79 -2.04
N ILE A 111 -7.58 3.75 -1.46
CA ILE A 111 -8.56 2.72 -1.77
C ILE A 111 -9.83 3.39 -2.25
N PRO A 112 -10.11 3.36 -3.55
CA PRO A 112 -11.40 3.84 -4.03
C PRO A 112 -12.45 2.79 -3.72
N LEU A 113 -13.55 3.20 -3.11
CA LEU A 113 -14.63 2.27 -2.82
C LEU A 113 -15.37 1.86 -4.08
N PHE A 114 -15.36 2.73 -5.05
CA PHE A 114 -16.06 2.47 -6.32
C PHE A 114 -15.11 2.74 -7.48
N ALA A 115 -15.32 2.02 -8.56
CA ALA A 115 -14.50 2.21 -9.74
C ALA A 115 -14.64 3.66 -10.26
N PRO A 116 -13.56 4.25 -10.77
CA PRO A 116 -13.63 5.60 -11.32
C PRO A 116 -14.65 5.68 -12.45
N ARG A 117 -15.38 6.80 -12.51
CA ARG A 117 -16.36 7.03 -13.55
C ARG A 117 -15.76 7.87 -14.63
N ARG A 118 -15.97 7.43 -15.86
CA ARG A 118 -15.42 8.14 -16.97
C ARG A 118 -16.06 9.47 -17.31
N PRO A 119 -17.36 9.58 -17.35
CA PRO A 119 -17.96 10.78 -17.94
C PRO A 119 -17.96 12.01 -17.08
N ARG A 120 -17.15 12.08 -16.09
CA ARG A 120 -17.11 13.29 -15.28
C ARG A 120 -16.62 14.49 -16.06
N ARG A 121 -15.91 14.22 -17.13
CA ARG A 121 -15.45 15.27 -17.99
C ARG A 121 -16.57 16.10 -18.55
N ALA A 122 -17.67 15.46 -18.91
CA ALA A 122 -18.81 16.15 -19.46
C ALA A 122 -19.41 17.15 -18.46
N ARG A 123 -19.44 16.77 -17.21
CA ARG A 123 -19.97 17.66 -16.19
C ARG A 123 -19.14 18.91 -16.02
N ARG A 124 -17.83 18.73 -16.04
CA ARG A 124 -16.95 19.87 -15.85
C ARG A 124 -17.09 20.87 -16.96
N VAL A 125 -17.24 20.37 -18.16
CA VAL A 125 -17.39 21.23 -19.31
C VAL A 125 -18.67 22.00 -19.20
N ALA A 126 -19.69 21.40 -18.66
CA ALA A 126 -20.96 22.03 -18.56
C ALA A 126 -21.00 23.10 -17.49
N ALA A 127 -20.01 23.20 -16.67
CA ALA A 127 -20.01 24.14 -15.55
C ALA A 127 -19.48 25.44 -15.99
N PRO A 128 -19.71 26.38 -16.50
CA PRO A 128 -19.02 27.64 -16.79
C PRO A 128 -19.39 28.79 -15.92
#